data_15951b2074d47853511da7991244526f
#
_entry.id   15951b2074d47853511da7991244526f
#
_cell.length_a   1.000
_cell.length_b   1.000
_cell.length_c   1.000
_cell.angle_alpha   90.00
_cell.angle_beta   90.00
_cell.angle_gamma   90.00
#
_symmetry.space_group_name_H-M   'P 1'
#
loop_
_entity.id
_entity.type
_entity.pdbx_description
1 polymer ?
#
loop_
_entity_poly.entity_id
_entity_poly.type
_entity_poly.pdbx_seq_one_letter_code
_entity_poly.pdbx_strand_id
1 'polypeptide(L)'
;MCTFAKKYKRMNLQKLTPIINKPNAWALSPLVVFLCIYLLTSLLINDFYKIPITVAFMFSSIYAVAITKGLSLNDRLLQYSTGAANKNIMLMIWIFILAGAFAQSAQAMGAIDATVNLTLQLLPGNLLLAGIFLASCFISLSIGTSVGTIVALTPVAVGIAAKTDVSVVFMTAIVVGGAFFGVHLAFISDTTIAATRTQGCVMRDKFRVNSLIALPAALLVFVYYVIYGSHIEVVQDIPHVEWMKVIPYIIVLGTAVAGVNVLLVLLLGLVSTGIVGMAYGTFDVFGWFGALGKGMTGMGELIIITLMAGGMLELIRFNGGVDYVLHRLTQHVRGKRGAELSIAALVSLANICTANNTIAIITVGPLANDIAEQFRVDKRKSASILDTFSCVIQGIIPYGAQLLIAAELSGLSPIHIIGYLYYPMALGVAAVLSILLRYPRRYS
;
A
#
# COMPACT_ATOMS: atom_id res chain seq x y z
N MET A 1 -30.75 -23.00 -24.28
CA MET A 1 -30.21 -21.79 -23.65
C MET A 1 -31.07 -21.23 -22.49
N CYS A 2 -32.38 -21.36 -22.48
CA CYS A 2 -33.24 -20.83 -21.39
C CYS A 2 -33.18 -21.58 -20.05
N THR A 3 -32.76 -22.85 -20.01
CA THR A 3 -32.76 -23.69 -18.82
C THR A 3 -31.52 -23.43 -17.93
N PHE A 4 -30.40 -23.04 -18.51
CA PHE A 4 -29.16 -22.68 -17.79
C PHE A 4 -29.31 -21.34 -17.08
N ALA A 5 -29.94 -20.36 -17.71
CA ALA A 5 -30.17 -19.03 -17.13
C ALA A 5 -31.16 -19.07 -15.94
N LYS A 6 -32.17 -19.96 -15.97
CA LYS A 6 -33.11 -20.15 -14.85
C LYS A 6 -32.51 -20.87 -13.65
N LYS A 7 -31.53 -21.76 -13.87
CA LYS A 7 -30.81 -22.46 -12.80
C LYS A 7 -29.78 -21.54 -12.12
N TYR A 8 -29.17 -20.60 -12.89
CA TYR A 8 -28.28 -19.56 -12.35
C TYR A 8 -29.05 -18.47 -11.60
N LYS A 9 -30.27 -18.12 -12.01
CA LYS A 9 -31.11 -17.09 -11.34
C LYS A 9 -31.71 -17.56 -10.02
N ARG A 10 -31.66 -18.88 -9.72
CA ARG A 10 -32.04 -19.48 -8.44
C ARG A 10 -30.86 -19.88 -7.53
N MET A 11 -29.63 -19.66 -7.95
CA MET A 11 -28.50 -19.66 -7.02
C MET A 11 -28.54 -18.33 -6.26
N ASN A 12 -29.30 -18.39 -5.17
CA ASN A 12 -29.57 -17.33 -4.22
C ASN A 12 -28.28 -16.65 -3.78
N LEU A 13 -27.95 -15.51 -4.37
CA LEU A 13 -27.09 -14.48 -3.75
C LEU A 13 -27.63 -14.00 -2.38
N GLN A 14 -28.87 -14.39 -2.03
CA GLN A 14 -29.52 -14.09 -0.74
C GLN A 14 -29.25 -15.08 0.39
N LYS A 15 -28.48 -16.16 0.19
CA LYS A 15 -28.10 -17.09 1.26
C LYS A 15 -26.66 -17.01 1.72
N LEU A 16 -25.90 -16.03 1.32
CA LEU A 16 -24.69 -15.60 2.01
C LEU A 16 -25.07 -14.62 3.15
N THR A 17 -26.00 -15.05 4.00
CA THR A 17 -26.07 -14.46 5.35
C THR A 17 -24.69 -14.67 5.96
N PRO A 18 -24.10 -13.65 6.61
CA PRO A 18 -22.88 -13.86 7.38
C PRO A 18 -23.21 -14.95 8.41
N ILE A 19 -22.80 -16.19 8.17
CA ILE A 19 -22.70 -17.18 9.23
C ILE A 19 -21.68 -16.56 10.16
N ILE A 20 -22.15 -15.98 11.27
CA ILE A 20 -21.28 -15.51 12.34
C ILE A 20 -20.64 -16.77 12.90
N ASN A 21 -19.54 -17.18 12.32
CA ASN A 21 -18.76 -18.30 12.80
C ASN A 21 -18.19 -17.90 14.16
N LYS A 22 -18.25 -18.82 15.11
CA LYS A 22 -17.66 -18.59 16.44
C LYS A 22 -16.20 -18.19 16.29
N PRO A 23 -15.70 -17.23 17.09
CA PRO A 23 -14.30 -16.82 17.09
C PRO A 23 -13.37 -18.04 17.10
N ASN A 24 -12.47 -18.14 16.13
CA ASN A 24 -11.65 -19.33 15.91
C ASN A 24 -10.20 -18.98 15.60
N ALA A 25 -9.29 -19.29 16.54
CA ALA A 25 -7.87 -19.06 16.37
C ALA A 25 -7.25 -19.83 15.18
N TRP A 26 -7.72 -21.07 14.95
CA TRP A 26 -7.22 -21.90 13.85
C TRP A 26 -7.51 -21.32 12.47
N ALA A 27 -8.48 -20.43 12.37
CA ALA A 27 -8.78 -19.72 11.12
C ALA A 27 -7.64 -18.79 10.68
N LEU A 28 -6.74 -18.40 11.57
CA LEU A 28 -5.54 -17.60 11.26
C LEU A 28 -4.35 -18.46 10.77
N SER A 29 -4.43 -19.79 10.90
CA SER A 29 -3.32 -20.67 10.51
C SER A 29 -2.86 -20.55 9.06
N PRO A 30 -3.68 -20.20 8.05
CA PRO A 30 -3.18 -19.95 6.69
C PRO A 30 -2.15 -18.82 6.62
N LEU A 31 -2.30 -17.76 7.43
CA LEU A 31 -1.28 -16.70 7.54
C LEU A 31 0.02 -17.23 8.14
N VAL A 32 -0.08 -18.07 9.17
CA VAL A 32 1.10 -18.71 9.78
C VAL A 32 1.80 -19.61 8.77
N VAL A 33 1.03 -20.42 8.02
CA VAL A 33 1.57 -21.27 6.94
C VAL A 33 2.27 -20.43 5.88
N PHE A 34 1.67 -19.33 5.43
CA PHE A 34 2.29 -18.39 4.50
C PHE A 34 3.63 -17.87 5.04
N LEU A 35 3.62 -17.34 6.26
CA LEU A 35 4.83 -16.80 6.90
C LEU A 35 5.91 -17.89 7.09
N CYS A 36 5.53 -19.10 7.47
CA CYS A 36 6.45 -20.21 7.61
C CYS A 36 7.08 -20.62 6.27
N ILE A 37 6.27 -20.77 5.22
CA ILE A 37 6.78 -21.14 3.90
C ILE A 37 7.66 -20.02 3.35
N TYR A 38 7.28 -18.76 3.45
CA TYR A 38 8.02 -17.67 2.84
C TYR A 38 9.20 -17.19 3.70
N LEU A 39 8.96 -16.81 4.96
CA LEU A 39 10.00 -16.22 5.81
C LEU A 39 10.98 -17.26 6.35
N LEU A 40 10.49 -18.39 6.92
CA LEU A 40 11.42 -19.38 7.51
C LEU A 40 12.29 -20.00 6.44
N THR A 41 11.73 -20.36 5.28
CA THR A 41 12.53 -20.94 4.22
C THR A 41 13.52 -19.95 3.63
N SER A 42 13.10 -18.68 3.42
CA SER A 42 14.00 -17.63 2.93
C SER A 42 15.15 -17.35 3.90
N LEU A 43 14.89 -17.34 5.21
CA LEU A 43 15.91 -17.18 6.24
C LEU A 43 16.85 -18.38 6.33
N LEU A 44 16.32 -19.60 6.24
CA LEU A 44 17.15 -20.83 6.29
C LEU A 44 18.08 -20.98 5.09
N ILE A 45 17.64 -20.52 3.91
CA ILE A 45 18.41 -20.59 2.66
C ILE A 45 19.26 -19.33 2.48
N ASN A 46 19.00 -18.27 3.28
CA ASN A 46 19.59 -16.93 3.16
C ASN A 46 19.42 -16.32 1.75
N ASP A 47 18.28 -16.65 1.09
CA ASP A 47 17.93 -16.18 -0.23
C ASP A 47 16.41 -16.00 -0.35
N PHE A 48 15.96 -14.74 -0.44
CA PHE A 48 14.55 -14.36 -0.53
C PHE A 48 13.97 -14.52 -1.93
N TYR A 49 14.79 -14.76 -2.95
CA TYR A 49 14.33 -14.96 -4.33
C TYR A 49 14.14 -16.43 -4.70
N LYS A 50 14.66 -17.35 -3.87
CA LYS A 50 14.63 -18.80 -4.18
C LYS A 50 13.22 -19.40 -4.10
N ILE A 51 12.35 -18.83 -3.29
CA ILE A 51 10.94 -19.23 -3.21
C ILE A 51 10.08 -18.05 -3.67
N PRO A 52 9.45 -18.15 -4.85
CA PRO A 52 8.50 -17.14 -5.30
C PRO A 52 7.38 -16.98 -4.29
N ILE A 53 7.07 -15.72 -3.93
CA ILE A 53 6.01 -15.39 -2.98
C ILE A 53 4.63 -15.93 -3.45
N THR A 54 4.41 -16.03 -4.76
CA THR A 54 3.25 -16.64 -5.39
C THR A 54 3.05 -18.09 -4.97
N VAL A 55 4.14 -18.86 -4.86
CA VAL A 55 4.11 -20.28 -4.44
C VAL A 55 3.71 -20.37 -2.97
N ALA A 56 4.24 -19.51 -2.11
CA ALA A 56 3.85 -19.47 -0.70
C ALA A 56 2.36 -19.14 -0.53
N PHE A 57 1.83 -18.17 -1.31
CA PHE A 57 0.40 -17.87 -1.34
C PHE A 57 -0.45 -19.02 -1.88
N MET A 58 0.02 -19.73 -2.90
CA MET A 58 -0.68 -20.89 -3.47
C MET A 58 -0.86 -21.99 -2.41
N PHE A 59 0.20 -22.42 -1.75
CA PHE A 59 0.10 -23.46 -0.71
C PHE A 59 -0.76 -23.02 0.48
N SER A 60 -0.62 -21.77 0.91
CA SER A 60 -1.43 -21.21 2.00
C SER A 60 -2.90 -21.11 1.61
N SER A 61 -3.21 -20.79 0.35
CA SER A 61 -4.59 -20.76 -0.17
C SER A 61 -5.20 -22.15 -0.25
N ILE A 62 -4.44 -23.14 -0.74
CA ILE A 62 -4.88 -24.56 -0.75
C ILE A 62 -5.17 -25.02 0.68
N TYR A 63 -4.27 -24.71 1.61
CA TYR A 63 -4.46 -25.02 3.03
C TYR A 63 -5.70 -24.32 3.60
N ALA A 64 -5.92 -23.04 3.30
CA ALA A 64 -7.11 -22.30 3.74
C ALA A 64 -8.41 -22.95 3.26
N VAL A 65 -8.47 -23.38 1.99
CA VAL A 65 -9.60 -24.12 1.41
C VAL A 65 -9.79 -25.47 2.12
N ALA A 66 -8.71 -26.19 2.40
CA ALA A 66 -8.76 -27.51 3.03
C ALA A 66 -9.31 -27.46 4.46
N ILE A 67 -8.87 -26.48 5.28
CA ILE A 67 -9.29 -26.37 6.68
C ILE A 67 -10.70 -25.77 6.86
N THR A 68 -11.26 -25.13 5.83
CA THR A 68 -12.60 -24.52 5.90
C THR A 68 -13.66 -25.60 6.05
N LYS A 69 -14.45 -25.53 7.12
CA LYS A 69 -15.50 -26.50 7.48
C LYS A 69 -16.89 -25.96 7.17
N GLY A 70 -17.86 -26.88 7.08
CA GLY A 70 -19.28 -26.53 6.93
C GLY A 70 -19.74 -26.17 5.52
N LEU A 71 -18.83 -26.23 4.54
CA LEU A 71 -19.10 -25.95 3.12
C LEU A 71 -18.63 -27.13 2.25
N SER A 72 -19.32 -27.36 1.12
CA SER A 72 -18.81 -28.21 0.06
C SER A 72 -17.55 -27.63 -0.56
N LEU A 73 -16.75 -28.43 -1.27
CA LEU A 73 -15.54 -27.93 -1.94
C LEU A 73 -15.88 -26.79 -2.92
N ASN A 74 -16.96 -26.93 -3.68
CA ASN A 74 -17.40 -25.91 -4.62
C ASN A 74 -17.77 -24.59 -3.92
N ASP A 75 -18.45 -24.66 -2.77
CA ASP A 75 -18.82 -23.47 -2.01
C ASP A 75 -17.60 -22.80 -1.35
N ARG A 76 -16.60 -23.57 -0.91
CA ARG A 76 -15.32 -23.03 -0.41
C ARG A 76 -14.56 -22.27 -1.51
N LEU A 77 -14.51 -22.84 -2.72
CA LEU A 77 -13.91 -22.20 -3.88
C LEU A 77 -14.69 -20.94 -4.30
N LEU A 78 -16.03 -20.97 -4.20
CA LEU A 78 -16.86 -19.79 -4.46
C LEU A 78 -16.61 -18.69 -3.43
N GLN A 79 -16.51 -19.05 -2.14
CA GLN A 79 -16.19 -18.08 -1.08
C GLN A 79 -14.78 -17.47 -1.27
N TYR A 80 -13.79 -18.30 -1.60
CA TYR A 80 -12.45 -17.86 -1.96
C TYR A 80 -12.48 -16.88 -3.16
N SER A 81 -13.21 -17.24 -4.22
CA SER A 81 -13.35 -16.40 -5.42
C SER A 81 -14.06 -15.06 -5.12
N THR A 82 -15.01 -15.05 -4.18
CA THR A 82 -15.68 -13.83 -3.73
C THR A 82 -14.67 -12.86 -3.08
N GLY A 83 -13.73 -13.39 -2.29
CA GLY A 83 -12.64 -12.60 -1.72
C GLY A 83 -11.69 -12.07 -2.80
N ALA A 84 -11.26 -12.93 -3.72
CA ALA A 84 -10.39 -12.55 -4.84
C ALA A 84 -11.03 -11.48 -5.75
N ALA A 85 -12.35 -11.55 -5.96
CA ALA A 85 -13.12 -10.59 -6.77
C ALA A 85 -13.61 -9.37 -5.97
N ASN A 86 -13.08 -9.12 -4.79
CA ASN A 86 -13.45 -7.94 -4.00
C ASN A 86 -13.20 -6.65 -4.80
N LYS A 87 -14.12 -5.68 -4.68
CA LYS A 87 -14.06 -4.41 -5.42
C LYS A 87 -12.71 -3.69 -5.29
N ASN A 88 -12.12 -3.68 -4.10
CA ASN A 88 -10.83 -3.01 -3.88
C ASN A 88 -9.68 -3.78 -4.55
N ILE A 89 -9.74 -5.11 -4.56
CA ILE A 89 -8.75 -5.95 -5.26
C ILE A 89 -8.86 -5.72 -6.76
N MET A 90 -10.06 -5.69 -7.32
CA MET A 90 -10.25 -5.39 -8.75
C MET A 90 -9.73 -4.00 -9.12
N LEU A 91 -9.96 -3.00 -8.27
CA LEU A 91 -9.39 -1.66 -8.48
C LEU A 91 -7.86 -1.66 -8.49
N MET A 92 -7.23 -2.41 -7.56
CA MET A 92 -5.77 -2.56 -7.52
C MET A 92 -5.24 -3.22 -8.79
N ILE A 93 -5.90 -4.26 -9.30
CA ILE A 93 -5.50 -4.92 -10.56
C ILE A 93 -5.53 -3.95 -11.74
N TRP A 94 -6.56 -3.10 -11.84
CA TRP A 94 -6.60 -2.06 -12.86
C TRP A 94 -5.44 -1.06 -12.73
N ILE A 95 -5.11 -0.66 -11.50
CA ILE A 95 -3.96 0.22 -11.26
C ILE A 95 -2.66 -0.47 -11.67
N PHE A 96 -2.45 -1.74 -11.32
CA PHE A 96 -1.24 -2.48 -11.69
C PHE A 96 -1.08 -2.60 -13.20
N ILE A 97 -2.14 -2.96 -13.91
CA ILE A 97 -2.13 -3.07 -15.38
C ILE A 97 -1.74 -1.74 -16.02
N LEU A 98 -2.39 -0.64 -15.62
CA LEU A 98 -2.11 0.69 -16.18
C LEU A 98 -0.73 1.21 -15.76
N ALA A 99 -0.30 0.92 -14.52
CA ALA A 99 1.01 1.30 -14.02
C ALA A 99 2.15 0.62 -14.78
N GLY A 100 2.03 -0.70 -15.00
CA GLY A 100 3.00 -1.44 -15.79
C GLY A 100 3.08 -0.95 -17.23
N ALA A 101 1.92 -0.75 -17.88
CA ALA A 101 1.84 -0.19 -19.22
C ALA A 101 2.49 1.19 -19.30
N PHE A 102 2.19 2.10 -18.37
CA PHE A 102 2.80 3.43 -18.31
C PHE A 102 4.31 3.37 -18.07
N ALA A 103 4.77 2.61 -17.08
CA ALA A 103 6.19 2.52 -16.74
C ALA A 103 7.02 2.00 -17.94
N GLN A 104 6.55 0.93 -18.62
CA GLN A 104 7.26 0.35 -19.75
C GLN A 104 7.21 1.26 -20.99
N SER A 105 6.08 1.96 -21.23
CA SER A 105 5.97 2.95 -22.30
C SER A 105 6.88 4.17 -22.04
N ALA A 106 6.91 4.67 -20.80
CA ALA A 106 7.78 5.78 -20.39
C ALA A 106 9.27 5.40 -20.52
N GLN A 107 9.63 4.15 -20.15
CA GLN A 107 10.98 3.63 -20.32
C GLN A 107 11.36 3.54 -21.80
N ALA A 108 10.52 2.94 -22.61
CA ALA A 108 10.77 2.78 -24.06
C ALA A 108 10.92 4.13 -24.80
N MET A 109 10.22 5.16 -24.33
CA MET A 109 10.31 6.52 -24.86
C MET A 109 11.55 7.28 -24.37
N GLY A 110 12.18 6.85 -23.27
CA GLY A 110 13.26 7.57 -22.60
C GLY A 110 12.80 8.68 -21.65
N ALA A 111 11.51 8.67 -21.25
CA ALA A 111 10.95 9.65 -20.32
C ALA A 111 11.56 9.55 -18.93
N ILE A 112 11.87 8.32 -18.48
CA ILE A 112 12.52 8.08 -17.18
C ILE A 112 13.88 8.76 -17.16
N ASP A 113 14.74 8.49 -18.15
CA ASP A 113 16.08 9.06 -18.24
C ASP A 113 16.07 10.60 -18.29
N ALA A 114 15.17 11.17 -19.13
CA ALA A 114 15.01 12.62 -19.22
C ALA A 114 14.57 13.24 -17.89
N THR A 115 13.64 12.60 -17.17
CA THR A 115 13.17 13.06 -15.86
C THR A 115 14.24 12.93 -14.79
N VAL A 116 15.01 11.85 -14.82
CA VAL A 116 16.17 11.64 -13.94
C VAL A 116 17.23 12.73 -14.16
N ASN A 117 17.61 12.98 -15.43
CA ASN A 117 18.59 14.02 -15.76
C ASN A 117 18.12 15.40 -15.28
N LEU A 118 16.83 15.73 -15.50
CA LEU A 118 16.25 16.98 -15.01
C LEU A 118 16.33 17.08 -13.48
N THR A 119 15.98 16.00 -12.78
CA THR A 119 16.03 15.97 -11.31
C THR A 119 17.45 16.17 -10.78
N LEU A 120 18.44 15.51 -11.38
CA LEU A 120 19.85 15.65 -11.01
C LEU A 120 20.44 17.03 -11.34
N GLN A 121 19.92 17.72 -12.37
CA GLN A 121 20.32 19.10 -12.67
C GLN A 121 19.71 20.11 -11.70
N LEU A 122 18.47 19.87 -11.23
CA LEU A 122 17.75 20.81 -10.35
C LEU A 122 18.08 20.64 -8.87
N LEU A 123 18.33 19.42 -8.41
CA LEU A 123 18.58 19.11 -7.01
C LEU A 123 20.07 18.84 -6.78
N PRO A 124 20.73 19.62 -5.91
CA PRO A 124 22.08 19.30 -5.49
C PRO A 124 22.09 17.96 -4.72
N GLY A 125 23.19 17.19 -4.83
CA GLY A 125 23.31 15.85 -4.28
C GLY A 125 22.91 15.72 -2.81
N ASN A 126 23.28 16.71 -1.98
CA ASN A 126 22.94 16.74 -0.56
C ASN A 126 21.44 16.88 -0.26
N LEU A 127 20.64 17.39 -1.20
CA LEU A 127 19.18 17.52 -1.05
C LEU A 127 18.39 16.48 -1.84
N LEU A 128 19.06 15.60 -2.58
CA LEU A 128 18.42 14.66 -3.49
C LEU A 128 17.45 13.72 -2.77
N LEU A 129 17.89 13.05 -1.70
CA LEU A 129 17.05 12.11 -0.93
C LEU A 129 15.89 12.83 -0.25
N ALA A 130 16.19 13.96 0.40
CA ALA A 130 15.19 14.77 1.06
C ALA A 130 14.17 15.35 0.07
N GLY A 131 14.63 15.76 -1.12
CA GLY A 131 13.78 16.26 -2.20
C GLY A 131 12.80 15.19 -2.73
N ILE A 132 13.29 13.97 -2.96
CA ILE A 132 12.45 12.83 -3.38
C ILE A 132 11.43 12.48 -2.30
N PHE A 133 11.85 12.47 -1.03
CA PHE A 133 10.94 12.26 0.09
C PHE A 133 9.84 13.32 0.12
N LEU A 134 10.18 14.61 0.05
CA LEU A 134 9.21 15.71 0.03
C LEU A 134 8.29 15.65 -1.19
N ALA A 135 8.82 15.36 -2.38
CA ALA A 135 8.00 15.18 -3.57
C ALA A 135 6.97 14.05 -3.38
N SER A 136 7.40 12.91 -2.83
CA SER A 136 6.52 11.79 -2.52
C SER A 136 5.45 12.17 -1.49
N CYS A 137 5.83 12.90 -0.43
CA CYS A 137 4.91 13.42 0.58
C CYS A 137 3.84 14.32 -0.03
N PHE A 138 4.26 15.28 -0.86
CA PHE A 138 3.38 16.28 -1.46
C PHE A 138 2.42 15.67 -2.47
N ILE A 139 2.91 14.81 -3.36
CA ILE A 139 2.09 14.13 -4.36
C ILE A 139 1.05 13.25 -3.67
N SER A 140 1.46 12.43 -2.70
CA SER A 140 0.56 11.55 -1.97
C SER A 140 -0.49 12.32 -1.16
N LEU A 141 -0.10 13.45 -0.55
CA LEU A 141 -1.02 14.33 0.15
C LEU A 141 -2.10 14.90 -0.79
N SER A 142 -1.71 15.25 -2.02
CA SER A 142 -2.57 15.84 -3.03
C SER A 142 -3.53 14.84 -3.66
N ILE A 143 -3.03 13.63 -4.00
CA ILE A 143 -3.86 12.56 -4.60
C ILE A 143 -4.74 11.87 -3.54
N GLY A 144 -4.28 11.80 -2.29
CA GLY A 144 -4.91 11.03 -1.22
C GLY A 144 -4.67 9.52 -1.31
N THR A 145 -3.71 9.05 -2.13
CA THR A 145 -3.35 7.63 -2.26
C THR A 145 -1.84 7.40 -2.34
N SER A 146 -1.36 6.45 -1.54
CA SER A 146 0.05 6.03 -1.57
C SER A 146 0.41 5.24 -2.84
N VAL A 147 -0.50 4.41 -3.34
CA VAL A 147 -0.25 3.58 -4.52
C VAL A 147 0.05 4.43 -5.76
N GLY A 148 -0.77 5.47 -6.02
CA GLY A 148 -0.57 6.36 -7.16
C GLY A 148 0.79 7.07 -7.12
N THR A 149 1.22 7.49 -5.94
CA THR A 149 2.53 8.12 -5.73
C THR A 149 3.69 7.16 -5.98
N ILE A 150 3.60 5.94 -5.45
CA ILE A 150 4.61 4.89 -5.65
C ILE A 150 4.76 4.56 -7.14
N VAL A 151 3.65 4.38 -7.85
CA VAL A 151 3.66 4.13 -9.30
C VAL A 151 4.35 5.24 -10.07
N ALA A 152 4.05 6.49 -9.74
CA ALA A 152 4.58 7.64 -10.46
C ALA A 152 6.09 7.87 -10.19
N LEU A 153 6.55 7.68 -8.96
CA LEU A 153 7.89 8.07 -8.55
C LEU A 153 8.91 6.93 -8.49
N THR A 154 8.49 5.68 -8.30
CA THR A 154 9.45 4.57 -8.17
C THR A 154 10.35 4.41 -9.39
N PRO A 155 9.86 4.45 -10.65
CA PRO A 155 10.74 4.35 -11.81
C PRO A 155 11.78 5.47 -11.89
N VAL A 156 11.39 6.70 -11.51
CA VAL A 156 12.32 7.85 -11.44
C VAL A 156 13.36 7.65 -10.36
N ALA A 157 12.94 7.20 -9.17
CA ALA A 157 13.83 6.92 -8.04
C ALA A 157 14.85 5.81 -8.39
N VAL A 158 14.42 4.75 -9.07
CA VAL A 158 15.30 3.69 -9.58
C VAL A 158 16.31 4.25 -10.58
N GLY A 159 15.86 5.10 -11.52
CA GLY A 159 16.73 5.75 -12.49
C GLY A 159 17.75 6.70 -11.85
N ILE A 160 17.37 7.41 -10.78
CA ILE A 160 18.30 8.26 -10.01
C ILE A 160 19.34 7.37 -9.28
N ALA A 161 18.91 6.28 -8.65
CA ALA A 161 19.81 5.33 -8.00
C ALA A 161 20.85 4.76 -8.97
N ALA A 162 20.49 4.52 -10.23
CA ALA A 162 21.42 4.05 -11.26
C ALA A 162 22.48 5.10 -11.66
N LYS A 163 22.27 6.37 -11.35
CA LYS A 163 23.18 7.51 -11.65
C LYS A 163 23.85 8.12 -10.42
N THR A 164 23.69 7.49 -9.28
CA THR A 164 24.27 7.89 -8.00
C THR A 164 24.85 6.68 -7.30
N ASP A 165 25.55 6.87 -6.22
CA ASP A 165 26.05 5.81 -5.33
C ASP A 165 24.98 5.28 -4.35
N VAL A 166 23.74 5.77 -4.45
CA VAL A 166 22.62 5.39 -3.58
C VAL A 166 22.02 4.05 -4.04
N SER A 167 21.82 3.12 -3.11
CA SER A 167 21.18 1.84 -3.44
C SER A 167 19.73 2.00 -3.90
N VAL A 168 19.32 1.19 -4.88
CA VAL A 168 17.93 1.16 -5.39
C VAL A 168 16.93 0.87 -4.27
N VAL A 169 17.30 -0.01 -3.32
CA VAL A 169 16.47 -0.38 -2.16
C VAL A 169 16.16 0.84 -1.31
N PHE A 170 17.20 1.63 -0.98
CA PHE A 170 17.06 2.81 -0.15
C PHE A 170 16.21 3.89 -0.85
N MET A 171 16.51 4.15 -2.13
CA MET A 171 15.78 5.14 -2.91
C MET A 171 14.29 4.78 -3.05
N THR A 172 13.97 3.50 -3.29
CA THR A 172 12.58 2.99 -3.34
C THR A 172 11.89 3.16 -1.98
N ALA A 173 12.57 2.84 -0.88
CA ALA A 173 12.03 3.01 0.47
C ALA A 173 11.72 4.48 0.81
N ILE A 174 12.50 5.44 0.32
CA ILE A 174 12.23 6.88 0.47
C ILE A 174 10.89 7.24 -0.19
N VAL A 175 10.66 6.78 -1.43
CA VAL A 175 9.39 7.01 -2.14
C VAL A 175 8.22 6.42 -1.38
N VAL A 176 8.32 5.16 -0.94
CA VAL A 176 7.28 4.49 -0.17
C VAL A 176 7.00 5.23 1.15
N GLY A 177 8.06 5.63 1.87
CA GLY A 177 7.95 6.39 3.12
C GLY A 177 7.21 7.71 2.94
N GLY A 178 7.57 8.51 1.93
CA GLY A 178 6.89 9.76 1.61
C GLY A 178 5.43 9.55 1.17
N ALA A 179 5.16 8.48 0.41
CA ALA A 179 3.81 8.12 0.00
C ALA A 179 2.91 7.81 1.21
N PHE A 180 3.42 7.12 2.23
CA PHE A 180 2.68 6.86 3.47
C PHE A 180 2.49 8.11 4.33
N PHE A 181 3.46 9.03 4.38
CA PHE A 181 3.26 10.33 5.03
C PHE A 181 2.08 11.08 4.40
N GLY A 182 2.08 11.18 3.07
CA GLY A 182 1.06 11.92 2.35
C GLY A 182 -0.34 11.37 2.58
N VAL A 183 -0.56 10.06 2.38
CA VAL A 183 -1.89 9.44 2.56
C VAL A 183 -2.38 9.54 3.99
N HIS A 184 -1.49 9.44 4.98
CA HIS A 184 -1.81 9.56 6.40
C HIS A 184 -2.31 10.96 6.78
N LEU A 185 -1.80 12.01 6.14
CA LEU A 185 -2.22 13.40 6.39
C LEU A 185 -3.26 13.92 5.38
N ALA A 186 -3.50 13.25 4.25
CA ALA A 186 -4.46 13.70 3.26
C ALA A 186 -5.89 13.79 3.83
N PHE A 187 -6.60 14.88 3.48
CA PHE A 187 -8.01 15.03 3.83
C PHE A 187 -8.91 14.09 3.05
N ILE A 188 -8.54 13.79 1.81
CA ILE A 188 -9.35 13.02 0.85
C ILE A 188 -8.99 11.54 0.77
N SER A 189 -8.07 11.06 1.63
CA SER A 189 -7.70 9.64 1.62
C SER A 189 -8.83 8.75 2.15
N ASP A 190 -8.96 7.56 1.57
CA ASP A 190 -9.97 6.57 1.97
C ASP A 190 -9.84 6.20 3.44
N THR A 191 -8.62 6.13 3.98
CA THR A 191 -8.34 5.83 5.38
C THR A 191 -8.81 6.96 6.30
N THR A 192 -8.60 8.23 5.89
CA THR A 192 -9.11 9.40 6.62
C THR A 192 -10.63 9.38 6.68
N ILE A 193 -11.29 9.14 5.55
CA ILE A 193 -12.75 9.06 5.46
C ILE A 193 -13.28 7.92 6.33
N ALA A 194 -12.69 6.74 6.23
CA ALA A 194 -13.09 5.57 7.02
C ALA A 194 -12.92 5.81 8.53
N ALA A 195 -11.75 6.31 8.96
CA ALA A 195 -11.47 6.55 10.38
C ALA A 195 -12.39 7.62 10.97
N THR A 196 -12.59 8.73 10.26
CA THR A 196 -13.44 9.83 10.78
C THR A 196 -14.92 9.46 10.82
N ARG A 197 -15.43 8.78 9.79
CA ARG A 197 -16.83 8.34 9.74
C ARG A 197 -17.15 7.30 10.80
N THR A 198 -16.28 6.32 11.01
CA THR A 198 -16.51 5.27 12.03
C THR A 198 -16.46 5.82 13.45
N GLN A 199 -15.71 6.89 13.70
CA GLN A 199 -15.59 7.52 15.01
C GLN A 199 -16.54 8.73 15.19
N GLY A 200 -17.28 9.14 14.17
CA GLY A 200 -18.20 10.29 14.24
C GLY A 200 -17.49 11.63 14.48
N CYS A 201 -16.30 11.84 13.92
CA CYS A 201 -15.56 13.10 13.97
C CYS A 201 -15.31 13.66 12.57
N VAL A 202 -14.89 14.93 12.46
CA VAL A 202 -14.60 15.57 11.18
C VAL A 202 -13.15 15.38 10.77
N MET A 203 -12.88 15.36 9.45
CA MET A 203 -11.54 15.15 8.89
C MET A 203 -10.50 16.15 9.41
N ARG A 204 -10.90 17.42 9.59
CA ARG A 204 -10.04 18.48 10.12
C ARG A 204 -9.50 18.17 11.52
N ASP A 205 -10.32 17.55 12.37
CA ASP A 205 -9.92 17.22 13.74
C ASP A 205 -8.90 16.07 13.75
N LYS A 206 -9.14 15.03 12.93
CA LYS A 206 -8.17 13.95 12.73
C LYS A 206 -6.86 14.48 12.16
N PHE A 207 -6.89 15.35 11.16
CA PHE A 207 -5.69 15.98 10.60
C PHE A 207 -4.86 16.69 11.67
N ARG A 208 -5.51 17.46 12.55
CA ARG A 208 -4.82 18.18 13.64
C ARG A 208 -4.10 17.23 14.62
N VAL A 209 -4.73 16.10 14.96
CA VAL A 209 -4.11 15.10 15.84
C VAL A 209 -2.96 14.39 15.13
N ASN A 210 -3.20 13.93 13.89
CA ASN A 210 -2.21 13.23 13.10
C ASN A 210 -0.98 14.10 12.80
N SER A 211 -1.16 15.39 12.45
CA SER A 211 -0.02 16.27 12.15
C SER A 211 0.89 16.46 13.35
N LEU A 212 0.36 16.51 14.58
CA LEU A 212 1.17 16.60 15.79
C LEU A 212 2.03 15.33 16.05
N ILE A 213 1.66 14.18 15.48
CA ILE A 213 2.39 12.91 15.60
C ILE A 213 3.28 12.68 14.39
N ALA A 214 2.76 12.92 13.18
CA ALA A 214 3.43 12.62 11.92
C ALA A 214 4.51 13.63 11.55
N LEU A 215 4.29 14.94 11.80
CA LEU A 215 5.27 15.96 11.43
C LEU A 215 6.61 15.83 12.17
N PRO A 216 6.65 15.57 13.50
CA PRO A 216 7.93 15.31 14.18
C PRO A 216 8.66 14.08 13.61
N ALA A 217 7.95 12.99 13.32
CA ALA A 217 8.53 11.80 12.73
C ALA A 217 9.06 12.07 11.30
N ALA A 218 8.30 12.80 10.48
CA ALA A 218 8.71 13.18 9.13
C ALA A 218 9.92 14.14 9.15
N LEU A 219 9.94 15.11 10.06
CA LEU A 219 11.05 16.03 10.21
C LEU A 219 12.34 15.30 10.60
N LEU A 220 12.26 14.35 11.53
CA LEU A 220 13.41 13.53 11.93
C LEU A 220 13.96 12.75 10.74
N VAL A 221 13.10 12.11 9.97
CA VAL A 221 13.49 11.34 8.77
C VAL A 221 14.01 12.27 7.66
N PHE A 222 13.39 13.43 7.46
CA PHE A 222 13.85 14.44 6.52
C PHE A 222 15.28 14.93 6.86
N VAL A 223 15.54 15.28 8.12
CA VAL A 223 16.88 15.69 8.58
C VAL A 223 17.89 14.56 8.37
N TYR A 224 17.50 13.32 8.68
CA TYR A 224 18.35 12.15 8.39
C TYR A 224 18.70 12.06 6.89
N TYR A 225 17.73 12.26 5.99
CA TYR A 225 17.98 12.24 4.54
C TYR A 225 18.85 13.40 4.06
N VAL A 226 18.76 14.59 4.67
CA VAL A 226 19.66 15.70 4.37
C VAL A 226 21.09 15.37 4.82
N ILE A 227 21.28 14.86 6.03
CA ILE A 227 22.60 14.50 6.57
C ILE A 227 23.23 13.37 5.74
N TYR A 228 22.47 12.31 5.46
CA TYR A 228 22.96 11.21 4.65
C TYR A 228 23.25 11.65 3.21
N GLY A 229 22.40 12.51 2.65
CA GLY A 229 22.54 13.08 1.31
C GLY A 229 23.80 13.91 1.12
N SER A 230 24.40 14.46 2.20
CA SER A 230 25.64 15.24 2.10
C SER A 230 26.86 14.45 1.62
N HIS A 231 26.76 13.12 1.64
CA HIS A 231 27.82 12.21 1.20
C HIS A 231 27.57 11.61 -0.19
N ILE A 232 26.47 11.99 -0.87
CA ILE A 232 26.12 11.44 -2.17
C ILE A 232 26.97 12.07 -3.27
N GLU A 233 27.63 11.22 -4.03
CA GLU A 233 28.31 11.57 -5.26
C GLU A 233 27.34 11.42 -6.43
N VAL A 234 27.14 12.51 -7.16
CA VAL A 234 26.37 12.51 -8.41
C VAL A 234 27.35 12.40 -9.58
N VAL A 235 27.02 11.58 -10.55
CA VAL A 235 27.84 11.46 -11.78
C VAL A 235 28.05 12.85 -12.38
N GLN A 236 29.30 13.22 -12.62
CA GLN A 236 29.69 14.60 -13.01
C GLN A 236 29.15 15.02 -14.39
N ASP A 237 28.97 14.07 -15.32
CA ASP A 237 28.44 14.33 -16.66
C ASP A 237 26.94 13.95 -16.74
N ILE A 238 26.07 14.87 -16.33
CA ILE A 238 24.62 14.68 -16.50
C ILE A 238 24.29 15.05 -17.96
N PRO A 239 23.74 14.09 -18.76
CA PRO A 239 23.37 14.35 -20.13
C PRO A 239 22.36 15.48 -20.28
N HIS A 240 22.35 16.13 -21.46
CA HIS A 240 21.37 17.16 -21.76
C HIS A 240 19.93 16.67 -21.59
N VAL A 241 19.09 17.50 -20.97
CA VAL A 241 17.68 17.15 -20.72
C VAL A 241 16.86 17.31 -21.98
N GLU A 242 16.26 16.24 -22.46
CA GLU A 242 15.28 16.25 -23.54
C GLU A 242 13.90 16.64 -22.99
N TRP A 243 13.62 17.93 -22.88
CA TRP A 243 12.43 18.48 -22.21
C TRP A 243 11.10 17.86 -22.66
N MET A 244 10.96 17.57 -23.95
CA MET A 244 9.72 16.98 -24.46
C MET A 244 9.47 15.57 -23.89
N LYS A 245 10.53 14.81 -23.63
CA LYS A 245 10.41 13.48 -23.03
C LYS A 245 10.03 13.52 -21.55
N VAL A 246 10.18 14.68 -20.89
CA VAL A 246 9.74 14.89 -19.49
C VAL A 246 8.22 15.15 -19.42
N ILE A 247 7.58 15.62 -20.51
CA ILE A 247 6.17 16.01 -20.54
C ILE A 247 5.23 14.95 -19.93
N PRO A 248 5.33 13.63 -20.22
CA PRO A 248 4.45 12.64 -19.63
C PRO A 248 4.52 12.61 -18.09
N TYR A 249 5.71 12.76 -17.51
CA TYR A 249 5.85 12.85 -16.06
C TYR A 249 5.29 14.16 -15.51
N ILE A 250 5.44 15.27 -16.20
CA ILE A 250 4.80 16.55 -15.83
C ILE A 250 3.27 16.40 -15.82
N ILE A 251 2.70 15.74 -16.81
CA ILE A 251 1.25 15.48 -16.89
C ILE A 251 0.81 14.59 -15.73
N VAL A 252 1.52 13.47 -15.49
CA VAL A 252 1.21 12.54 -14.40
C VAL A 252 1.30 13.23 -13.05
N LEU A 253 2.40 13.92 -12.77
CA LEU A 253 2.61 14.60 -11.50
C LEU A 253 1.66 15.80 -11.32
N GLY A 254 1.47 16.60 -12.36
CA GLY A 254 0.57 17.76 -12.32
C GLY A 254 -0.90 17.38 -12.12
N THR A 255 -1.39 16.36 -12.84
CA THR A 255 -2.76 15.85 -12.67
C THR A 255 -2.94 15.13 -11.33
N ALA A 256 -1.90 14.44 -10.85
CA ALA A 256 -1.90 13.84 -9.54
C ALA A 256 -2.01 14.91 -8.43
N VAL A 257 -1.19 15.95 -8.48
CA VAL A 257 -1.25 17.08 -7.53
C VAL A 257 -2.59 17.81 -7.61
N ALA A 258 -3.22 17.88 -8.77
CA ALA A 258 -4.56 18.43 -8.95
C ALA A 258 -5.68 17.54 -8.36
N GLY A 259 -5.34 16.37 -7.78
CA GLY A 259 -6.31 15.47 -7.14
C GLY A 259 -7.13 14.64 -8.12
N VAL A 260 -6.66 14.45 -9.35
CA VAL A 260 -7.32 13.61 -10.36
C VAL A 260 -7.25 12.14 -9.94
N ASN A 261 -8.28 11.36 -10.27
CA ASN A 261 -8.32 9.92 -9.98
C ASN A 261 -7.11 9.20 -10.58
N VAL A 262 -6.47 8.30 -9.79
CA VAL A 262 -5.22 7.62 -10.17
C VAL A 262 -5.31 6.85 -11.49
N LEU A 263 -6.45 6.22 -11.81
CA LEU A 263 -6.63 5.53 -13.09
C LEU A 263 -6.57 6.51 -14.27
N LEU A 264 -7.22 7.67 -14.12
CA LEU A 264 -7.20 8.71 -15.15
C LEU A 264 -5.81 9.35 -15.29
N VAL A 265 -5.11 9.57 -14.18
CA VAL A 265 -3.70 10.03 -14.19
C VAL A 265 -2.82 9.10 -14.99
N LEU A 266 -2.92 7.78 -14.76
CA LEU A 266 -2.16 6.77 -15.48
C LEU A 266 -2.54 6.70 -16.96
N LEU A 267 -3.82 6.82 -17.30
CA LEU A 267 -4.29 6.87 -18.68
C LEU A 267 -3.76 8.11 -19.42
N LEU A 268 -3.78 9.28 -18.79
CA LEU A 268 -3.22 10.50 -19.38
C LEU A 268 -1.69 10.38 -19.57
N GLY A 269 -1.00 9.80 -18.60
CA GLY A 269 0.42 9.47 -18.71
C GLY A 269 0.71 8.54 -19.88
N LEU A 270 -0.06 7.47 -20.00
CA LEU A 270 0.06 6.46 -21.06
C LEU A 270 -0.19 7.04 -22.46
N VAL A 271 -1.25 7.82 -22.63
CA VAL A 271 -1.54 8.49 -23.91
C VAL A 271 -0.45 9.49 -24.25
N SER A 272 0.03 10.26 -23.26
CA SER A 272 1.10 11.24 -23.49
C SER A 272 2.43 10.59 -23.86
N THR A 273 2.79 9.43 -23.29
CA THR A 273 3.98 8.68 -23.72
C THR A 273 3.86 8.20 -25.17
N GLY A 274 2.67 7.74 -25.57
CA GLY A 274 2.41 7.36 -26.97
C GLY A 274 2.59 8.52 -27.93
N ILE A 275 1.94 9.64 -27.66
CA ILE A 275 2.01 10.83 -28.53
C ILE A 275 3.45 11.36 -28.65
N VAL A 276 4.12 11.56 -27.53
CA VAL A 276 5.49 12.11 -27.52
C VAL A 276 6.47 11.11 -28.13
N GLY A 277 6.38 9.81 -27.80
CA GLY A 277 7.27 8.78 -28.34
C GLY A 277 7.17 8.63 -29.85
N MET A 278 5.96 8.67 -30.41
CA MET A 278 5.75 8.67 -31.86
C MET A 278 6.22 9.96 -32.52
N ALA A 279 5.98 11.12 -31.92
CA ALA A 279 6.44 12.40 -32.42
C ALA A 279 7.97 12.52 -32.48
N TYR A 280 8.68 11.87 -31.55
CA TYR A 280 10.14 11.79 -31.51
C TYR A 280 10.71 10.62 -32.33
N GLY A 281 9.87 9.76 -32.90
CA GLY A 281 10.29 8.59 -33.67
C GLY A 281 11.00 7.52 -32.85
N THR A 282 10.81 7.51 -31.49
CA THR A 282 11.39 6.48 -30.63
C THR A 282 10.72 5.12 -30.81
N PHE A 283 9.46 5.11 -31.20
CA PHE A 283 8.70 3.95 -31.62
C PHE A 283 7.53 4.35 -32.55
N ASP A 284 7.04 3.41 -33.35
CA ASP A 284 5.78 3.51 -34.07
C ASP A 284 4.60 3.03 -33.21
N VAL A 285 3.39 3.01 -33.75
CA VAL A 285 2.18 2.54 -33.06
C VAL A 285 2.33 1.09 -32.57
N PHE A 286 2.95 0.23 -33.37
CA PHE A 286 3.13 -1.18 -33.02
C PHE A 286 4.19 -1.36 -31.93
N GLY A 287 5.27 -0.59 -31.97
CA GLY A 287 6.29 -0.53 -30.92
C GLY A 287 5.71 -0.05 -29.61
N TRP A 288 4.84 0.96 -29.65
CA TRP A 288 4.11 1.42 -28.46
C TRP A 288 3.20 0.34 -27.91
N PHE A 289 2.36 -0.31 -28.72
CA PHE A 289 1.52 -1.43 -28.28
C PHE A 289 2.35 -2.59 -27.71
N GLY A 290 3.50 -2.88 -28.29
CA GLY A 290 4.45 -3.86 -27.77
C GLY A 290 4.95 -3.49 -26.35
N ALA A 291 5.31 -2.22 -26.14
CA ALA A 291 5.72 -1.71 -24.83
C ALA A 291 4.58 -1.82 -23.80
N LEU A 292 3.34 -1.44 -24.18
CA LEU A 292 2.17 -1.59 -23.31
C LEU A 292 1.95 -3.05 -22.91
N GLY A 293 1.97 -3.97 -23.90
CA GLY A 293 1.78 -5.40 -23.66
C GLY A 293 2.84 -5.97 -22.71
N LYS A 294 4.11 -5.63 -22.93
CA LYS A 294 5.22 -6.02 -22.06
C LYS A 294 5.04 -5.50 -20.62
N GLY A 295 4.62 -4.24 -20.46
CA GLY A 295 4.38 -3.65 -19.16
C GLY A 295 3.20 -4.30 -18.41
N MET A 296 2.10 -4.57 -19.11
CA MET A 296 0.93 -5.26 -18.52
C MET A 296 1.27 -6.69 -18.06
N THR A 297 1.99 -7.45 -18.90
CA THR A 297 2.37 -8.83 -18.56
C THR A 297 3.42 -8.87 -17.45
N GLY A 298 4.30 -7.87 -17.35
CA GLY A 298 5.26 -7.72 -16.25
C GLY A 298 4.59 -7.66 -14.88
N MET A 299 3.36 -7.12 -14.79
CA MET A 299 2.59 -7.08 -13.53
C MET A 299 1.90 -8.42 -13.16
N GLY A 300 2.11 -9.49 -13.94
CA GLY A 300 1.41 -10.76 -13.78
C GLY A 300 1.58 -11.39 -12.39
N GLU A 301 2.80 -11.42 -11.87
CA GLU A 301 3.08 -11.96 -10.54
C GLU A 301 2.32 -11.19 -9.44
N LEU A 302 2.36 -9.86 -9.50
CA LEU A 302 1.67 -8.98 -8.56
C LEU A 302 0.15 -9.20 -8.57
N ILE A 303 -0.43 -9.36 -9.76
CA ILE A 303 -1.86 -9.65 -9.93
C ILE A 303 -2.21 -11.00 -9.30
N ILE A 304 -1.41 -12.04 -9.55
CA ILE A 304 -1.63 -13.39 -8.99
C ILE A 304 -1.57 -13.34 -7.45
N ILE A 305 -0.55 -12.71 -6.88
CA ILE A 305 -0.42 -12.56 -5.42
C ILE A 305 -1.64 -11.87 -4.83
N THR A 306 -2.07 -10.77 -5.43
CA THR A 306 -3.19 -9.96 -4.93
C THR A 306 -4.52 -10.72 -4.95
N LEU A 307 -4.79 -11.49 -6.01
CA LEU A 307 -5.97 -12.36 -6.10
C LEU A 307 -5.93 -13.48 -5.05
N MET A 308 -4.79 -14.15 -4.91
CA MET A 308 -4.62 -15.23 -3.93
C MET A 308 -4.73 -14.74 -2.49
N ALA A 309 -4.09 -13.61 -2.18
CA ALA A 309 -4.19 -12.99 -0.86
C ALA A 309 -5.66 -12.65 -0.53
N GLY A 310 -6.39 -12.04 -1.46
CA GLY A 310 -7.80 -11.70 -1.27
C GLY A 310 -8.69 -12.92 -1.01
N GLY A 311 -8.51 -13.98 -1.77
CA GLY A 311 -9.24 -15.23 -1.57
C GLY A 311 -8.92 -15.90 -0.23
N MET A 312 -7.63 -16.00 0.12
CA MET A 312 -7.19 -16.57 1.39
C MET A 312 -7.72 -15.77 2.60
N LEU A 313 -7.65 -14.45 2.55
CA LEU A 313 -8.11 -13.58 3.62
C LEU A 313 -9.64 -13.64 3.81
N GLU A 314 -10.41 -13.82 2.74
CA GLU A 314 -11.85 -14.02 2.84
C GLU A 314 -12.20 -15.36 3.53
N LEU A 315 -11.46 -16.43 3.26
CA LEU A 315 -11.65 -17.70 3.99
C LEU A 315 -11.26 -17.58 5.47
N ILE A 316 -10.20 -16.85 5.79
CA ILE A 316 -9.82 -16.55 7.18
C ILE A 316 -10.96 -15.82 7.89
N ARG A 317 -11.52 -14.80 7.24
CA ARG A 317 -12.68 -14.06 7.75
C ARG A 317 -13.89 -14.94 7.92
N PHE A 318 -14.25 -15.71 6.89
CA PHE A 318 -15.37 -16.65 6.90
C PHE A 318 -15.27 -17.66 8.05
N ASN A 319 -14.09 -18.20 8.32
CA ASN A 319 -13.83 -19.15 9.39
C ASN A 319 -13.75 -18.54 10.80
N GLY A 320 -14.01 -17.23 10.95
CA GLY A 320 -14.02 -16.52 12.24
C GLY A 320 -12.65 -16.10 12.78
N GLY A 321 -11.62 -16.04 11.93
CA GLY A 321 -10.28 -15.61 12.32
C GLY A 321 -10.25 -14.15 12.75
N VAL A 322 -10.90 -13.27 12.01
CA VAL A 322 -11.01 -11.85 12.36
C VAL A 322 -11.79 -11.69 13.67
N ASP A 323 -12.91 -12.41 13.82
CA ASP A 323 -13.74 -12.35 15.03
C ASP A 323 -12.97 -12.83 16.27
N TYR A 324 -12.10 -13.84 16.13
CA TYR A 324 -11.21 -14.27 17.20
C TYR A 324 -10.27 -13.18 17.68
N VAL A 325 -9.61 -12.50 16.73
CA VAL A 325 -8.71 -11.37 17.02
C VAL A 325 -9.47 -10.28 17.77
N LEU A 326 -10.63 -9.87 17.24
CA LEU A 326 -11.48 -8.84 17.83
C LEU A 326 -11.88 -9.21 19.26
N HIS A 327 -12.40 -10.43 19.46
CA HIS A 327 -12.85 -10.90 20.77
C HIS A 327 -11.71 -10.99 21.80
N ARG A 328 -10.54 -11.50 21.39
CA ARG A 328 -9.40 -11.67 22.30
C ARG A 328 -8.82 -10.35 22.81
N LEU A 329 -8.76 -9.36 21.94
CA LEU A 329 -8.18 -8.05 22.28
C LEU A 329 -9.09 -7.21 23.16
N THR A 330 -10.42 -7.37 23.05
CA THR A 330 -11.36 -6.57 23.85
C THR A 330 -11.50 -7.03 25.30
N GLN A 331 -11.16 -8.28 25.62
CA GLN A 331 -11.34 -8.86 26.96
C GLN A 331 -10.45 -8.28 28.07
N HIS A 332 -9.34 -7.63 27.73
CA HIS A 332 -8.29 -7.21 28.70
C HIS A 332 -8.07 -5.70 28.79
N VAL A 333 -9.00 -4.90 28.29
CA VAL A 333 -8.85 -3.43 28.28
C VAL A 333 -8.98 -2.86 29.71
N ARG A 334 -7.96 -2.10 30.16
CA ARG A 334 -7.96 -1.41 31.44
C ARG A 334 -7.54 0.06 31.25
N GLY A 335 -8.44 0.98 31.62
CA GLY A 335 -8.19 2.42 31.59
C GLY A 335 -7.97 3.01 30.17
N LYS A 336 -7.81 4.32 30.06
CA LYS A 336 -7.69 5.04 28.78
C LYS A 336 -6.50 4.57 27.93
N ARG A 337 -5.29 4.42 28.51
CA ARG A 337 -4.10 3.96 27.78
C ARG A 337 -4.28 2.54 27.25
N GLY A 338 -4.88 1.65 28.07
CA GLY A 338 -5.21 0.30 27.63
C GLY A 338 -6.21 0.29 26.47
N ALA A 339 -7.19 1.18 26.50
CA ALA A 339 -8.16 1.36 25.41
C ALA A 339 -7.48 1.85 24.12
N GLU A 340 -6.64 2.87 24.18
CA GLU A 340 -5.89 3.39 23.04
C GLU A 340 -4.96 2.30 22.45
N LEU A 341 -4.24 1.55 23.26
CA LEU A 341 -3.40 0.42 22.82
C LEU A 341 -4.23 -0.71 22.22
N SER A 342 -5.42 -0.99 22.78
CA SER A 342 -6.31 -2.02 22.23
C SER A 342 -6.86 -1.60 20.87
N ILE A 343 -7.24 -0.34 20.67
CA ILE A 343 -7.66 0.18 19.36
C ILE A 343 -6.51 0.07 18.34
N ALA A 344 -5.28 0.43 18.75
CA ALA A 344 -4.08 0.30 17.93
C ALA A 344 -3.82 -1.16 17.53
N ALA A 345 -3.87 -2.10 18.50
CA ALA A 345 -3.68 -3.52 18.23
C ALA A 345 -4.79 -4.11 17.35
N LEU A 346 -6.04 -3.71 17.55
CA LEU A 346 -7.19 -4.15 16.76
C LEU A 346 -7.01 -3.80 15.29
N VAL A 347 -6.75 -2.52 14.98
CA VAL A 347 -6.58 -2.10 13.59
C VAL A 347 -5.32 -2.69 12.97
N SER A 348 -4.25 -2.84 13.74
CA SER A 348 -3.00 -3.47 13.28
C SER A 348 -3.21 -4.92 12.86
N LEU A 349 -3.85 -5.72 13.71
CA LEU A 349 -4.13 -7.13 13.41
C LEU A 349 -5.17 -7.29 12.30
N ALA A 350 -6.22 -6.46 12.30
CA ALA A 350 -7.18 -6.45 11.20
C ALA A 350 -6.48 -6.11 9.87
N ASN A 351 -5.52 -5.18 9.88
CA ASN A 351 -4.77 -4.82 8.68
C ASN A 351 -3.85 -5.96 8.21
N ILE A 352 -3.16 -6.64 9.10
CA ILE A 352 -2.41 -7.87 8.77
C ILE A 352 -3.35 -8.91 8.13
N CYS A 353 -4.56 -9.09 8.68
CA CYS A 353 -5.54 -10.05 8.17
C CYS A 353 -6.22 -9.63 6.87
N THR A 354 -6.24 -8.36 6.52
CA THR A 354 -6.95 -7.86 5.32
C THR A 354 -6.02 -7.35 4.22
N ALA A 355 -4.74 -7.14 4.55
CA ALA A 355 -3.75 -6.48 3.68
C ALA A 355 -4.26 -5.16 3.07
N ASN A 356 -5.22 -4.51 3.74
CA ASN A 356 -5.85 -3.28 3.28
C ASN A 356 -6.25 -2.40 4.46
N ASN A 357 -5.60 -1.25 4.59
CA ASN A 357 -5.80 -0.32 5.69
C ASN A 357 -7.23 0.23 5.79
N THR A 358 -7.86 0.55 4.68
CA THR A 358 -9.25 1.06 4.66
C THR A 358 -10.24 0.00 5.14
N ILE A 359 -10.11 -1.24 4.65
CA ILE A 359 -10.96 -2.36 5.08
C ILE A 359 -10.73 -2.65 6.57
N ALA A 360 -9.48 -2.64 7.03
CA ALA A 360 -9.15 -2.82 8.44
C ALA A 360 -9.86 -1.78 9.32
N ILE A 361 -9.76 -0.49 8.97
CA ILE A 361 -10.42 0.60 9.70
C ILE A 361 -11.94 0.43 9.71
N ILE A 362 -12.57 0.14 8.58
CA ILE A 362 -14.02 -0.05 8.49
C ILE A 362 -14.47 -1.24 9.34
N THR A 363 -13.70 -2.32 9.33
CA THR A 363 -14.04 -3.56 10.06
C THR A 363 -14.01 -3.36 11.57
N VAL A 364 -12.97 -2.71 12.10
CA VAL A 364 -12.78 -2.53 13.55
C VAL A 364 -13.32 -1.19 14.07
N GLY A 365 -13.65 -0.26 13.20
CA GLY A 365 -14.05 1.09 13.54
C GLY A 365 -15.23 1.18 14.52
N PRO A 366 -16.35 0.46 14.30
CA PRO A 366 -17.46 0.43 15.25
C PRO A 366 -17.03 -0.03 16.64
N LEU A 367 -16.27 -1.12 16.73
CA LEU A 367 -15.75 -1.63 18.00
C LEU A 367 -14.77 -0.67 18.68
N ALA A 368 -13.91 -0.01 17.89
CA ALA A 368 -13.02 1.03 18.39
C ALA A 368 -13.80 2.22 18.96
N ASN A 369 -14.92 2.59 18.35
CA ASN A 369 -15.82 3.62 18.87
C ASN A 369 -16.45 3.20 20.21
N ASP A 370 -16.92 1.95 20.34
CA ASP A 370 -17.49 1.42 21.58
C ASP A 370 -16.44 1.43 22.71
N ILE A 371 -15.20 0.98 22.42
CA ILE A 371 -14.07 1.05 23.36
C ILE A 371 -13.79 2.52 23.75
N ALA A 372 -13.74 3.42 22.75
CA ALA A 372 -13.48 4.83 22.99
C ALA A 372 -14.54 5.46 23.92
N GLU A 373 -15.82 5.17 23.69
CA GLU A 373 -16.92 5.63 24.54
C GLU A 373 -16.87 5.07 25.94
N GLN A 374 -16.66 3.75 26.08
CA GLN A 374 -16.58 3.06 27.36
C GLN A 374 -15.46 3.60 28.26
N PHE A 375 -14.29 3.87 27.69
CA PHE A 375 -13.11 4.33 28.42
C PHE A 375 -12.86 5.84 28.32
N ARG A 376 -13.82 6.61 27.76
CA ARG A 376 -13.75 8.06 27.59
C ARG A 376 -12.51 8.53 26.80
N VAL A 377 -12.11 7.78 25.77
CA VAL A 377 -11.10 8.22 24.82
C VAL A 377 -11.73 9.23 23.87
N ASP A 378 -11.04 10.32 23.55
CA ASP A 378 -11.52 11.31 22.60
C ASP A 378 -11.69 10.66 21.21
N LYS A 379 -12.85 10.87 20.55
CA LYS A 379 -13.15 10.31 19.24
C LYS A 379 -12.13 10.70 18.18
N ARG A 380 -11.57 11.90 18.27
CA ARG A 380 -10.51 12.39 17.38
C ARG A 380 -9.20 11.64 17.57
N LYS A 381 -8.86 11.31 18.83
CA LYS A 381 -7.70 10.47 19.15
C LYS A 381 -7.91 9.04 18.67
N SER A 382 -9.10 8.47 18.88
CA SER A 382 -9.44 7.15 18.35
C SER A 382 -9.35 7.07 16.84
N ALA A 383 -9.89 8.06 16.10
CA ALA A 383 -9.75 8.16 14.66
C ALA A 383 -8.28 8.27 14.21
N SER A 384 -7.49 9.07 14.94
CA SER A 384 -6.05 9.20 14.70
C SER A 384 -5.32 7.86 14.88
N ILE A 385 -5.61 7.13 15.96
CA ILE A 385 -5.00 5.82 16.22
C ILE A 385 -5.34 4.81 15.13
N LEU A 386 -6.61 4.72 14.74
CA LEU A 386 -7.06 3.83 13.66
C LEU A 386 -6.30 4.09 12.36
N ASP A 387 -6.21 5.35 11.95
CA ASP A 387 -5.54 5.71 10.72
C ASP A 387 -4.02 5.56 10.81
N THR A 388 -3.39 6.04 11.90
CA THR A 388 -1.93 5.96 12.05
C THR A 388 -1.42 4.54 12.08
N PHE A 389 -2.02 3.66 12.92
CA PHE A 389 -1.56 2.29 13.02
C PHE A 389 -1.89 1.46 11.78
N SER A 390 -2.99 1.75 11.09
CA SER A 390 -3.26 1.11 9.80
C SER A 390 -2.21 1.50 8.75
N CYS A 391 -1.81 2.77 8.67
CA CYS A 391 -0.77 3.22 7.75
C CYS A 391 0.60 2.64 8.10
N VAL A 392 0.97 2.59 9.39
CA VAL A 392 2.24 1.98 9.84
C VAL A 392 2.31 0.52 9.42
N ILE A 393 1.27 -0.26 9.76
CA ILE A 393 1.25 -1.69 9.45
C ILE A 393 1.20 -1.94 7.95
N GLN A 394 0.34 -1.22 7.21
CA GLN A 394 0.26 -1.34 5.75
C GLN A 394 1.60 -1.03 5.09
N GLY A 395 2.37 -0.09 5.66
CA GLY A 395 3.69 0.28 5.17
C GLY A 395 4.73 -0.83 5.29
N ILE A 396 4.57 -1.75 6.24
CA ILE A 396 5.56 -2.82 6.52
C ILE A 396 5.08 -4.22 6.18
N ILE A 397 3.84 -4.39 5.72
CA ILE A 397 3.32 -5.70 5.30
C ILE A 397 3.92 -6.07 3.93
N PRO A 398 4.72 -7.16 3.80
CA PRO A 398 5.39 -7.51 2.54
C PRO A 398 4.43 -7.90 1.41
N TYR A 399 3.22 -8.30 1.73
CA TYR A 399 2.14 -8.64 0.79
C TYR A 399 1.10 -7.51 0.64
N GLY A 400 1.38 -6.32 1.17
CA GLY A 400 0.56 -5.13 0.95
C GLY A 400 0.78 -4.55 -0.45
N ALA A 401 -0.29 -4.01 -1.06
CA ALA A 401 -0.25 -3.50 -2.44
C ALA A 401 0.89 -2.48 -2.67
N GLN A 402 1.17 -1.63 -1.70
CA GLN A 402 2.20 -0.60 -1.78
C GLN A 402 3.61 -1.18 -1.94
N LEU A 403 3.96 -2.16 -1.10
CA LEU A 403 5.26 -2.80 -1.16
C LEU A 403 5.40 -3.74 -2.35
N LEU A 404 4.33 -4.43 -2.72
CA LEU A 404 4.34 -5.29 -3.89
C LEU A 404 4.59 -4.48 -5.17
N ILE A 405 3.88 -3.35 -5.36
CA ILE A 405 4.07 -2.52 -6.57
C ILE A 405 5.43 -1.80 -6.56
N ALA A 406 5.91 -1.34 -5.39
CA ALA A 406 7.25 -0.77 -5.27
C ALA A 406 8.34 -1.79 -5.63
N ALA A 407 8.19 -3.03 -5.15
CA ALA A 407 9.08 -4.14 -5.42
C ALA A 407 9.12 -4.49 -6.91
N GLU A 408 7.95 -4.64 -7.55
CA GLU A 408 7.84 -4.93 -8.98
C GLU A 408 8.49 -3.85 -9.84
N LEU A 409 8.16 -2.57 -9.59
CA LEU A 409 8.70 -1.45 -10.36
C LEU A 409 10.20 -1.23 -10.16
N SER A 410 10.76 -1.70 -9.05
CA SER A 410 12.20 -1.58 -8.74
C SER A 410 13.00 -2.87 -8.98
N GLY A 411 12.36 -3.98 -9.28
CA GLY A 411 13.00 -5.29 -9.42
C GLY A 411 13.53 -5.84 -8.09
N LEU A 412 12.91 -5.47 -6.96
CA LEU A 412 13.37 -5.81 -5.62
C LEU A 412 12.38 -6.74 -4.89
N SER A 413 12.86 -7.47 -3.88
CA SER A 413 11.97 -8.14 -2.93
C SER A 413 11.36 -7.14 -1.94
N PRO A 414 10.04 -7.24 -1.63
CA PRO A 414 9.40 -6.40 -0.61
C PRO A 414 10.13 -6.37 0.73
N ILE A 415 10.72 -7.49 1.14
CA ILE A 415 11.41 -7.61 2.44
C ILE A 415 12.67 -6.76 2.49
N HIS A 416 13.40 -6.64 1.38
CA HIS A 416 14.58 -5.79 1.33
C HIS A 416 14.20 -4.32 1.50
N ILE A 417 13.07 -3.88 0.93
CA ILE A 417 12.57 -2.51 1.06
C ILE A 417 12.19 -2.19 2.51
N ILE A 418 11.58 -3.16 3.23
CA ILE A 418 11.11 -2.97 4.62
C ILE A 418 12.24 -2.51 5.54
N GLY A 419 13.46 -3.03 5.38
CA GLY A 419 14.61 -2.66 6.21
C GLY A 419 14.98 -1.18 6.15
N TYR A 420 14.56 -0.44 5.13
CA TYR A 420 14.88 0.97 4.89
C TYR A 420 13.66 1.91 4.99
N LEU A 421 12.50 1.41 5.47
CA LEU A 421 11.27 2.20 5.61
C LEU A 421 11.29 3.06 6.88
N TYR A 422 12.23 4.00 6.94
CA TYR A 422 12.44 4.82 8.13
C TYR A 422 11.22 5.61 8.54
N TYR A 423 10.44 6.17 7.58
CA TYR A 423 9.26 6.96 7.95
C TYR A 423 8.15 6.13 8.60
N PRO A 424 7.67 5.00 8.04
CA PRO A 424 6.70 4.14 8.71
C PRO A 424 7.15 3.67 10.09
N MET A 425 8.43 3.34 10.25
CA MET A 425 9.01 2.95 11.55
C MET A 425 9.02 4.11 12.55
N ALA A 426 9.49 5.29 12.13
CA ALA A 426 9.50 6.49 12.96
C ALA A 426 8.07 6.91 13.37
N LEU A 427 7.11 6.82 12.44
CA LEU A 427 5.71 7.08 12.70
C LEU A 427 5.14 6.09 13.74
N GLY A 428 5.48 4.80 13.62
CA GLY A 428 5.08 3.77 14.57
C GLY A 428 5.57 4.06 15.99
N VAL A 429 6.86 4.41 16.13
CA VAL A 429 7.46 4.82 17.40
C VAL A 429 6.76 6.07 17.95
N ALA A 430 6.59 7.11 17.13
CA ALA A 430 5.92 8.34 17.54
C ALA A 430 4.47 8.09 17.99
N ALA A 431 3.75 7.20 17.28
CA ALA A 431 2.37 6.83 17.61
C ALA A 431 2.29 6.09 18.97
N VAL A 432 3.17 5.12 19.22
CA VAL A 432 3.24 4.42 20.51
C VAL A 432 3.59 5.41 21.64
N LEU A 433 4.60 6.25 21.44
CA LEU A 433 4.97 7.29 22.41
C LEU A 433 3.81 8.26 22.66
N SER A 434 3.06 8.63 21.64
CA SER A 434 1.86 9.47 21.75
C SER A 434 0.82 8.88 22.70
N ILE A 435 0.63 7.56 22.70
CA ILE A 435 -0.27 6.85 23.62
C ILE A 435 0.32 6.82 25.05
N LEU A 436 1.59 6.41 25.17
CA LEU A 436 2.25 6.25 26.47
C LEU A 436 2.38 7.58 27.22
N LEU A 437 2.72 8.65 26.52
CA LEU A 437 2.89 10.01 27.05
C LEU A 437 1.58 10.81 27.12
N ARG A 438 0.46 10.24 26.65
CA ARG A 438 -0.83 10.93 26.53
C ARG A 438 -0.72 12.22 25.74
N TYR A 439 -0.10 12.16 24.58
CA TYR A 439 0.08 13.29 23.68
C TYR A 439 -0.80 13.14 22.42
N PRO A 440 -1.39 14.23 21.90
CA PRO A 440 -1.48 15.58 22.50
C PRO A 440 -2.44 15.61 23.70
N ARG A 441 -2.02 16.24 24.78
CA ARG A 441 -2.78 16.28 26.06
C ARG A 441 -4.22 16.76 25.92
N ARG A 442 -4.50 17.60 24.92
CA ARG A 442 -5.85 18.12 24.63
C ARG A 442 -6.83 17.03 24.21
N TYR A 443 -6.36 15.90 23.71
CA TYR A 443 -7.17 14.79 23.16
C TYR A 443 -6.98 13.47 23.92
N SER A 444 -6.25 13.46 25.03
CA SER A 444 -5.92 12.27 25.83
C SER A 444 -6.72 12.17 27.11
#